data_6dc40c2d0d65ba68798f95db7b6ce0c4
#
_entry.id   6dc40c2d0d65ba68798f95db7b6ce0c4
#
_cell.length_a   1.000
_cell.length_b   1.000
_cell.length_c   1.000
_cell.angle_alpha   90.00
_cell.angle_beta   90.00
_cell.angle_gamma   90.00
#
_symmetry.space_group_name_H-M   'P 1'
#
loop_
_entity.id
_entity.type
_entity.pdbx_description
1 polymer ?
#
loop_
_entity_poly.entity_id
_entity_poly.type
_entity_poly.pdbx_seq_one_letter_code
_entity_poly.pdbx_strand_id
1 'polypeptide(L)'
;MSQSLATVAYIGATILFILSLGGLSNPETSRRGNLFGMIGMALAVLATVFGPRVSLSGIAWIVGALVIGGGIGLYAARVVKMTQMPELVALMHSLVGLAACLVGFASYVDTSIQLEGAEKAIHEVEIYVGILIGAVTFSGSLIAFGKLAGKIGGKPLLLPARHWLNLAALLVVVWFGREFLNAHDVQAGMLPLVVMTVIALLFGVHMVMAIGGADMPVVVSMLNSYSGWAAAATGFMLSNDLLIVTGALVGSSGAILSYIMCNAMNRNFISVIAGGFGSGGGAPAKKGDAAEPQGEVVPISAAETAELLREAKSVIIVPGYGMAVAQAQHTVYEITQTLREKGVNVRFAIHPVAGRMPGHMNVLLAEAKVPYDIVMEMDEINEDFPDADVAMVIGANDIVNPSALEDPASPIAGMPVLEVWKAKTSIVMKRSMASGYAGVDNPLFYKENNRMLFGDAKKMLDEVLGALKG
;
A
#
# COMPACT_ATOMS: atom_id res chain seq x y z
N MET A 1 28.41 -17.62 -19.88
CA MET A 1 27.15 -18.26 -20.32
C MET A 1 26.81 -17.72 -21.72
N SER A 2 26.26 -18.54 -22.61
CA SER A 2 25.82 -18.06 -23.93
C SER A 2 24.59 -17.19 -23.86
N GLN A 3 24.37 -16.30 -24.83
CA GLN A 3 23.18 -15.44 -24.92
C GLN A 3 21.89 -16.28 -24.90
N SER A 4 21.85 -17.37 -25.67
CA SER A 4 20.68 -18.26 -25.73
C SER A 4 20.35 -18.90 -24.38
N LEU A 5 21.36 -19.31 -23.61
CA LEU A 5 21.16 -19.90 -22.28
C LEU A 5 20.66 -18.86 -21.27
N ALA A 6 21.16 -17.62 -21.37
CA ALA A 6 20.66 -16.50 -20.56
C ALA A 6 19.18 -16.22 -20.85
N THR A 7 18.79 -16.20 -22.12
CA THR A 7 17.39 -16.00 -22.53
C THR A 7 16.47 -17.10 -21.99
N VAL A 8 16.89 -18.37 -22.10
CA VAL A 8 16.13 -19.51 -21.53
C VAL A 8 15.98 -19.37 -20.02
N ALA A 9 17.05 -18.99 -19.32
CA ALA A 9 17.00 -18.77 -17.88
C ALA A 9 16.04 -17.61 -17.50
N TYR A 10 16.02 -16.53 -18.27
CA TYR A 10 15.08 -15.42 -18.05
C TYR A 10 13.63 -15.81 -18.31
N ILE A 11 13.36 -16.63 -19.32
CA ILE A 11 12.02 -17.19 -19.57
C ILE A 11 11.61 -18.06 -18.36
N GLY A 12 12.49 -18.93 -17.88
CA GLY A 12 12.23 -19.73 -16.69
C GLY A 12 11.96 -18.89 -15.43
N ALA A 13 12.74 -17.84 -15.21
CA ALA A 13 12.52 -16.90 -14.11
C ALA A 13 11.18 -16.16 -14.25
N THR A 14 10.81 -15.74 -15.44
CA THR A 14 9.52 -15.07 -15.73
C THR A 14 8.34 -16.01 -15.41
N ILE A 15 8.41 -17.27 -15.82
CA ILE A 15 7.38 -18.27 -15.52
C ILE A 15 7.27 -18.46 -13.99
N LEU A 16 8.39 -18.56 -13.29
CA LEU A 16 8.41 -18.68 -11.84
C LEU A 16 7.82 -17.47 -11.13
N PHE A 17 8.04 -16.26 -11.62
CA PHE A 17 7.43 -15.04 -11.07
C PHE A 17 5.92 -15.01 -11.29
N ILE A 18 5.44 -15.42 -12.47
CA ILE A 18 3.99 -15.53 -12.74
C ILE A 18 3.35 -16.58 -11.80
N LEU A 19 3.98 -17.74 -11.64
CA LEU A 19 3.52 -18.77 -10.71
C LEU A 19 3.59 -18.30 -9.25
N SER A 20 4.57 -17.47 -8.91
CA SER A 20 4.68 -16.84 -7.59
C SER A 20 3.49 -15.93 -7.32
N LEU A 21 3.16 -15.03 -8.25
CA LEU A 21 2.00 -14.14 -8.12
C LEU A 21 0.69 -14.93 -7.97
N GLY A 22 0.49 -15.97 -8.80
CA GLY A 22 -0.64 -16.86 -8.68
C GLY A 22 -0.71 -17.60 -7.34
N GLY A 23 0.44 -18.06 -6.85
CA GLY A 23 0.52 -18.72 -5.54
C GLY A 23 0.29 -17.77 -4.35
N LEU A 24 0.72 -16.51 -4.46
CA LEU A 24 0.54 -15.50 -3.43
C LEU A 24 -0.88 -14.93 -3.36
N SER A 25 -1.70 -15.15 -4.38
CA SER A 25 -3.09 -14.69 -4.40
C SER A 25 -4.00 -15.46 -3.42
N ASN A 26 -3.56 -16.61 -2.93
CA ASN A 26 -4.33 -17.45 -2.02
C ASN A 26 -3.49 -17.79 -0.78
N PRO A 27 -4.01 -17.61 0.45
CA PRO A 27 -3.29 -17.89 1.69
C PRO A 27 -2.72 -19.30 1.79
N GLU A 28 -3.44 -20.32 1.33
CA GLU A 28 -3.02 -21.73 1.39
C GLU A 28 -1.79 -22.02 0.52
N THR A 29 -1.68 -21.33 -0.61
CA THR A 29 -0.59 -21.53 -1.59
C THR A 29 0.53 -20.51 -1.45
N SER A 30 0.40 -19.53 -0.55
CA SER A 30 1.32 -18.39 -0.42
C SER A 30 2.76 -18.79 -0.15
N ARG A 31 3.01 -19.81 0.68
CA ARG A 31 4.37 -20.32 0.95
C ARG A 31 5.02 -20.90 -0.29
N ARG A 32 4.25 -21.64 -1.11
CA ARG A 32 4.72 -22.20 -2.37
C ARG A 32 4.98 -21.10 -3.39
N GLY A 33 4.08 -20.10 -3.45
CA GLY A 33 4.25 -18.93 -4.29
C GLY A 33 5.52 -18.15 -3.95
N ASN A 34 5.79 -17.93 -2.66
CA ASN A 34 7.01 -17.30 -2.20
C ASN A 34 8.27 -18.08 -2.58
N LEU A 35 8.25 -19.41 -2.47
CA LEU A 35 9.35 -20.27 -2.89
C LEU A 35 9.64 -20.11 -4.40
N PHE A 36 8.60 -20.10 -5.24
CA PHE A 36 8.76 -19.84 -6.68
C PHE A 36 9.40 -18.49 -6.96
N GLY A 37 8.99 -17.44 -6.22
CA GLY A 37 9.59 -16.11 -6.32
C GLY A 37 11.07 -16.10 -5.95
N MET A 38 11.44 -16.78 -4.87
CA MET A 38 12.84 -16.89 -4.44
C MET A 38 13.70 -17.64 -5.47
N ILE A 39 13.23 -18.76 -6.01
CA ILE A 39 13.94 -19.54 -7.04
C ILE A 39 14.04 -18.70 -8.33
N GLY A 40 12.95 -18.05 -8.74
CA GLY A 40 12.94 -17.17 -9.91
C GLY A 40 13.95 -16.03 -9.80
N MET A 41 14.02 -15.37 -8.63
CA MET A 41 15.00 -14.32 -8.37
C MET A 41 16.45 -14.84 -8.39
N ALA A 42 16.71 -15.96 -7.73
CA ALA A 42 18.02 -16.58 -7.75
C ALA A 42 18.47 -16.92 -9.18
N LEU A 43 17.57 -17.52 -9.98
CA LEU A 43 17.83 -17.84 -11.37
C LEU A 43 18.11 -16.57 -12.21
N ALA A 44 17.33 -15.51 -12.03
CA ALA A 44 17.50 -14.24 -12.72
C ALA A 44 18.85 -13.58 -12.39
N VAL A 45 19.21 -13.53 -11.11
CA VAL A 45 20.49 -12.96 -10.64
C VAL A 45 21.67 -13.75 -11.18
N LEU A 46 21.65 -15.08 -11.07
CA LEU A 46 22.72 -15.95 -11.59
C LEU A 46 22.84 -15.82 -13.13
N ALA A 47 21.73 -15.82 -13.85
CA ALA A 47 21.72 -15.63 -15.30
C ALA A 47 22.31 -14.26 -15.71
N THR A 48 22.08 -13.22 -14.91
CA THR A 48 22.62 -11.89 -15.17
C THR A 48 24.13 -11.83 -14.84
N VAL A 49 24.53 -12.30 -13.66
CA VAL A 49 25.94 -12.24 -13.21
C VAL A 49 26.86 -13.04 -14.13
N PHE A 50 26.43 -14.23 -14.54
CA PHE A 50 27.19 -15.09 -15.46
C PHE A 50 26.84 -14.87 -16.93
N GLY A 51 25.99 -13.89 -17.21
CA GLY A 51 25.57 -13.55 -18.56
C GLY A 51 26.67 -12.91 -19.40
N PRO A 52 26.48 -12.84 -20.74
CA PRO A 52 27.51 -12.35 -21.66
C PRO A 52 27.77 -10.83 -21.56
N ARG A 53 26.91 -10.10 -20.88
CA ARG A 53 27.00 -8.63 -20.74
C ARG A 53 27.80 -8.17 -19.52
N VAL A 54 28.17 -9.07 -18.61
CA VAL A 54 28.93 -8.73 -17.41
C VAL A 54 30.40 -9.10 -17.62
N SER A 55 31.29 -8.12 -17.47
CA SER A 55 32.72 -8.32 -17.49
C SER A 55 33.22 -8.95 -16.17
N LEU A 56 34.39 -9.63 -16.20
CA LEU A 56 34.98 -10.20 -15.00
C LEU A 56 35.23 -9.15 -13.91
N SER A 57 35.61 -7.93 -14.28
CA SER A 57 35.76 -6.81 -13.34
C SER A 57 34.41 -6.33 -12.78
N GLY A 58 33.33 -6.43 -13.54
CA GLY A 58 31.98 -6.08 -13.11
C GLY A 58 31.42 -7.04 -12.08
N ILE A 59 31.80 -8.31 -12.09
CA ILE A 59 31.31 -9.31 -11.13
C ILE A 59 31.65 -8.91 -9.68
N ALA A 60 32.85 -8.39 -9.43
CA ALA A 60 33.26 -7.96 -8.10
C ALA A 60 32.37 -6.84 -7.56
N TRP A 61 32.01 -5.86 -8.40
CA TRP A 61 31.11 -4.78 -8.04
C TRP A 61 29.68 -5.27 -7.76
N ILE A 62 29.16 -6.18 -8.60
CA ILE A 62 27.84 -6.79 -8.41
C ILE A 62 27.78 -7.58 -7.10
N VAL A 63 28.78 -8.44 -6.85
CA VAL A 63 28.84 -9.23 -5.61
C VAL A 63 28.96 -8.32 -4.38
N GLY A 64 29.81 -7.30 -4.44
CA GLY A 64 29.93 -6.31 -3.37
C GLY A 64 28.60 -5.60 -3.07
N ALA A 65 27.90 -5.14 -4.11
CA ALA A 65 26.59 -4.51 -3.98
C ALA A 65 25.53 -5.47 -3.41
N LEU A 66 25.51 -6.72 -3.88
CA LEU A 66 24.60 -7.76 -3.38
C LEU A 66 24.85 -8.10 -1.90
N VAL A 67 26.10 -8.18 -1.48
CA VAL A 67 26.45 -8.46 -0.08
C VAL A 67 25.99 -7.31 0.82
N ILE A 68 26.27 -6.07 0.44
CA ILE A 68 25.89 -4.90 1.21
C ILE A 68 24.37 -4.73 1.23
N GLY A 69 23.74 -4.69 0.06
CA GLY A 69 22.28 -4.50 -0.06
C GLY A 69 21.50 -5.66 0.53
N GLY A 70 21.93 -6.90 0.26
CA GLY A 70 21.33 -8.11 0.82
C GLY A 70 21.49 -8.20 2.34
N GLY A 71 22.65 -7.78 2.88
CA GLY A 71 22.89 -7.72 4.33
C GLY A 71 21.94 -6.72 5.01
N ILE A 72 21.81 -5.50 4.46
CA ILE A 72 20.86 -4.49 4.95
C ILE A 72 19.42 -4.99 4.85
N GLY A 73 19.06 -5.57 3.70
CA GLY A 73 17.72 -6.10 3.48
C GLY A 73 17.35 -7.25 4.42
N LEU A 74 18.28 -8.17 4.66
CA LEU A 74 18.08 -9.28 5.58
C LEU A 74 17.95 -8.80 7.04
N TYR A 75 18.74 -7.81 7.42
CA TYR A 75 18.62 -7.17 8.73
C TYR A 75 17.26 -6.49 8.89
N ALA A 76 16.85 -5.67 7.91
CA ALA A 76 15.55 -5.01 7.93
C ALA A 76 14.40 -6.01 8.01
N ALA A 77 14.44 -7.09 7.21
CA ALA A 77 13.41 -8.13 7.20
C ALA A 77 13.27 -8.86 8.56
N ARG A 78 14.34 -8.95 9.34
CA ARG A 78 14.30 -9.59 10.67
C ARG A 78 13.82 -8.67 11.79
N VAL A 79 14.05 -7.37 11.66
CA VAL A 79 13.81 -6.38 12.73
C VAL A 79 12.47 -5.67 12.56
N VAL A 80 11.99 -5.53 11.34
CA VAL A 80 10.75 -4.80 11.05
C VAL A 80 9.54 -5.52 11.67
N LYS A 81 8.71 -4.74 12.35
CA LYS A 81 7.43 -5.23 12.87
C LYS A 81 6.37 -5.18 11.76
N MET A 82 5.37 -6.07 11.83
CA MET A 82 4.27 -6.08 10.85
C MET A 82 3.52 -4.75 10.78
N THR A 83 3.43 -4.01 11.88
CA THR A 83 2.87 -2.66 11.93
C THR A 83 3.67 -1.62 11.14
N GLN A 84 4.96 -1.87 10.91
CA GLN A 84 5.89 -1.01 10.17
C GLN A 84 6.03 -1.42 8.70
N MET A 85 5.34 -2.48 8.26
CA MET A 85 5.40 -2.94 6.87
C MET A 85 5.04 -1.86 5.84
N PRO A 86 4.00 -1.02 6.04
CA PRO A 86 3.69 0.04 5.09
C PRO A 86 4.84 1.03 4.88
N GLU A 87 5.55 1.36 5.96
CA GLU A 87 6.74 2.24 5.91
C GLU A 87 7.87 1.59 5.13
N LEU A 88 8.17 0.33 5.44
CA LEU A 88 9.23 -0.42 4.76
C LEU A 88 8.94 -0.56 3.28
N VAL A 89 7.71 -0.91 2.91
CA VAL A 89 7.28 -1.03 1.50
C VAL A 89 7.47 0.29 0.75
N ALA A 90 7.05 1.41 1.34
CA ALA A 90 7.28 2.73 0.74
C ALA A 90 8.78 3.03 0.56
N LEU A 91 9.61 2.71 1.56
CA LEU A 91 11.06 2.88 1.46
C LEU A 91 11.67 2.01 0.35
N MET A 92 11.21 0.77 0.21
CA MET A 92 11.67 -0.12 -0.88
C MET A 92 11.33 0.43 -2.26
N HIS A 93 10.14 1.00 -2.45
CA HIS A 93 9.78 1.65 -3.71
C HIS A 93 10.66 2.87 -4.01
N SER A 94 11.09 3.61 -2.98
CA SER A 94 12.04 4.70 -3.18
C SER A 94 13.39 4.21 -3.72
N LEU A 95 13.89 3.10 -3.19
CA LEU A 95 15.16 2.51 -3.65
C LEU A 95 15.07 2.01 -5.10
N VAL A 96 13.93 1.44 -5.50
CA VAL A 96 13.71 1.06 -6.92
C VAL A 96 13.71 2.28 -7.83
N GLY A 97 13.04 3.37 -7.42
CA GLY A 97 13.05 4.63 -8.16
C GLY A 97 14.44 5.22 -8.29
N LEU A 98 15.21 5.20 -7.20
CA LEU A 98 16.60 5.66 -7.20
C LEU A 98 17.48 4.80 -8.11
N ALA A 99 17.31 3.46 -8.09
CA ALA A 99 18.04 2.56 -8.97
C ALA A 99 17.76 2.87 -10.45
N ALA A 100 16.50 3.11 -10.82
CA ALA A 100 16.15 3.49 -12.20
C ALA A 100 16.81 4.80 -12.63
N CYS A 101 16.86 5.81 -11.74
CA CYS A 101 17.59 7.05 -12.00
C CYS A 101 19.08 6.81 -12.23
N LEU A 102 19.72 6.08 -11.33
CA LEU A 102 21.18 5.82 -11.41
C LEU A 102 21.54 5.01 -12.64
N VAL A 103 20.76 4.00 -12.98
CA VAL A 103 20.94 3.23 -14.24
C VAL A 103 20.75 4.12 -15.46
N GLY A 104 19.76 5.00 -15.44
CA GLY A 104 19.54 5.96 -16.55
C GLY A 104 20.73 6.88 -16.76
N PHE A 105 21.27 7.48 -15.69
CA PHE A 105 22.47 8.32 -15.77
C PHE A 105 23.70 7.50 -16.18
N ALA A 106 23.88 6.29 -15.63
CA ALA A 106 24.97 5.41 -16.02
C ALA A 106 24.90 5.04 -17.51
N SER A 107 23.71 4.71 -18.02
CA SER A 107 23.49 4.42 -19.44
C SER A 107 23.75 5.63 -20.32
N TYR A 108 23.43 6.84 -19.86
CA TYR A 108 23.66 8.05 -20.63
C TYR A 108 25.15 8.43 -20.73
N VAL A 109 25.93 8.24 -19.69
CA VAL A 109 27.36 8.54 -19.72
C VAL A 109 28.23 7.40 -20.29
N ASP A 110 27.62 6.24 -20.54
CA ASP A 110 28.33 5.11 -21.14
C ASP A 110 28.49 5.33 -22.65
N THR A 111 29.71 5.65 -23.04
CA THR A 111 30.09 5.87 -24.46
C THR A 111 30.55 4.59 -25.16
N SER A 112 30.53 3.45 -24.49
CA SER A 112 30.95 2.16 -25.06
C SER A 112 29.96 1.64 -26.11
N ILE A 113 28.70 2.04 -26.03
CA ILE A 113 27.62 1.68 -26.95
C ILE A 113 27.42 2.85 -27.88
N GLN A 114 27.83 2.69 -29.17
CA GLN A 114 27.59 3.69 -30.19
C GLN A 114 26.30 3.32 -30.95
N LEU A 115 25.26 4.11 -30.74
CA LEU A 115 24.00 4.01 -31.45
C LEU A 115 23.87 5.21 -32.40
N GLU A 116 23.29 5.00 -33.59
CA GLU A 116 23.09 6.04 -34.59
C GLU A 116 21.62 6.08 -35.04
N GLY A 117 21.20 7.25 -35.53
CA GLY A 117 19.88 7.43 -36.12
C GLY A 117 18.73 7.16 -35.16
N ALA A 118 17.77 6.36 -35.59
CA ALA A 118 16.55 6.07 -34.81
C ALA A 118 16.83 5.28 -33.52
N GLU A 119 17.80 4.37 -33.52
CA GLU A 119 18.15 3.57 -32.33
C GLU A 119 18.70 4.45 -31.20
N LYS A 120 19.52 5.45 -31.56
CA LYS A 120 20.02 6.44 -30.61
C LYS A 120 18.87 7.23 -30.01
N ALA A 121 17.96 7.74 -30.82
CA ALA A 121 16.82 8.53 -30.37
C ALA A 121 15.90 7.71 -29.44
N ILE A 122 15.64 6.45 -29.77
CA ILE A 122 14.84 5.54 -28.95
C ILE A 122 15.51 5.34 -27.59
N HIS A 123 16.80 5.02 -27.57
CA HIS A 123 17.55 4.80 -26.33
C HIS A 123 17.61 6.05 -25.45
N GLU A 124 17.77 7.23 -26.04
CA GLU A 124 17.72 8.49 -25.30
C GLU A 124 16.33 8.77 -24.71
N VAL A 125 15.24 8.45 -25.42
CA VAL A 125 13.87 8.54 -24.89
C VAL A 125 13.68 7.58 -23.73
N GLU A 126 14.18 6.34 -23.85
CA GLU A 126 14.11 5.34 -22.77
C GLU A 126 14.84 5.83 -21.51
N ILE A 127 16.03 6.41 -21.65
CA ILE A 127 16.79 7.01 -20.56
C ILE A 127 16.02 8.17 -19.93
N TYR A 128 15.53 9.08 -20.74
CA TYR A 128 14.82 10.27 -20.25
C TYR A 128 13.55 9.91 -19.48
N VAL A 129 12.72 9.03 -20.04
CA VAL A 129 11.48 8.56 -19.41
C VAL A 129 11.78 7.70 -18.19
N GLY A 130 12.79 6.85 -18.24
CA GLY A 130 13.18 6.00 -17.11
C GLY A 130 13.65 6.82 -15.92
N ILE A 131 14.46 7.85 -16.14
CA ILE A 131 14.90 8.78 -15.09
C ILE A 131 13.71 9.57 -14.54
N LEU A 132 12.82 10.04 -15.42
CA LEU A 132 11.61 10.79 -15.01
C LEU A 132 10.74 9.97 -14.04
N ILE A 133 10.38 8.74 -14.45
CA ILE A 133 9.56 7.84 -13.62
C ILE A 133 10.31 7.49 -12.34
N GLY A 134 11.60 7.17 -12.44
CA GLY A 134 12.43 6.82 -11.30
C GLY A 134 12.54 7.95 -10.26
N ALA A 135 12.75 9.19 -10.71
CA ALA A 135 12.86 10.36 -9.84
C ALA A 135 11.55 10.68 -9.11
N VAL A 136 10.42 10.65 -9.83
CA VAL A 136 9.09 10.83 -9.23
C VAL A 136 8.81 9.73 -8.20
N THR A 137 9.11 8.48 -8.54
CA THR A 137 8.94 7.33 -7.63
C THR A 137 9.81 7.47 -6.39
N PHE A 138 11.07 7.84 -6.54
CA PHE A 138 12.01 8.01 -5.44
C PHE A 138 11.53 9.05 -4.44
N SER A 139 11.31 10.27 -4.89
CA SER A 139 10.92 11.38 -4.02
C SER A 139 9.53 11.21 -3.43
N GLY A 140 8.56 10.76 -4.24
CA GLY A 140 7.20 10.49 -3.77
C GLY A 140 7.17 9.40 -2.70
N SER A 141 7.94 8.32 -2.88
CA SER A 141 8.02 7.23 -1.91
C SER A 141 8.71 7.63 -0.60
N LEU A 142 9.70 8.52 -0.64
CA LEU A 142 10.30 9.08 0.58
C LEU A 142 9.30 9.90 1.38
N ILE A 143 8.46 10.69 0.72
CA ILE A 143 7.41 11.45 1.39
C ILE A 143 6.35 10.51 1.97
N ALA A 144 5.94 9.48 1.22
CA ALA A 144 5.02 8.47 1.71
C ALA A 144 5.58 7.74 2.95
N PHE A 145 6.85 7.33 2.91
CA PHE A 145 7.55 6.79 4.08
C PHE A 145 7.49 7.74 5.28
N GLY A 146 7.80 9.02 5.07
CA GLY A 146 7.78 10.03 6.14
C GLY A 146 6.38 10.24 6.76
N LYS A 147 5.33 10.18 5.94
CA LYS A 147 3.93 10.26 6.41
C LYS A 147 3.49 9.01 7.16
N LEU A 148 3.82 7.82 6.64
CA LEU A 148 3.49 6.54 7.26
C LEU A 148 4.22 6.35 8.59
N ALA A 149 5.49 6.74 8.66
CA ALA A 149 6.29 6.72 9.88
C ALA A 149 5.93 7.83 10.89
N GLY A 150 4.96 8.68 10.58
CA GLY A 150 4.56 9.79 11.45
C GLY A 150 5.57 10.93 11.58
N LYS A 151 6.64 10.93 10.77
CA LYS A 151 7.66 11.99 10.74
C LYS A 151 7.17 13.23 10.00
N ILE A 152 6.25 13.06 9.08
CA ILE A 152 5.58 14.13 8.32
C ILE A 152 4.09 14.07 8.67
N GLY A 153 3.48 15.23 8.92
CA GLY A 153 2.06 15.31 9.24
C GLY A 153 1.16 14.74 8.12
N GLY A 154 0.09 14.04 8.50
CA GLY A 154 -0.86 13.44 7.55
C GLY A 154 -1.79 14.44 6.85
N LYS A 155 -1.76 15.74 7.21
CA LYS A 155 -2.58 16.76 6.55
C LYS A 155 -2.09 17.00 5.13
N PRO A 156 -2.99 17.09 4.12
CA PRO A 156 -2.59 17.41 2.76
C PRO A 156 -2.05 18.84 2.67
N LEU A 157 -0.91 19.00 2.03
CA LEU A 157 -0.33 20.31 1.71
C LEU A 157 -0.76 20.69 0.28
N LEU A 158 -1.70 21.59 0.17
CA LEU A 158 -2.23 22.05 -1.10
C LEU A 158 -1.60 23.40 -1.48
N LEU A 159 -0.78 23.39 -2.52
CA LEU A 159 -0.22 24.64 -3.05
C LEU A 159 -1.29 25.39 -3.86
N PRO A 160 -1.30 26.75 -3.80
CA PRO A 160 -2.17 27.54 -4.65
C PRO A 160 -1.82 27.29 -6.13
N ALA A 161 -2.85 27.27 -6.99
CA ALA A 161 -2.69 27.03 -8.42
C ALA A 161 -1.96 25.72 -8.80
N ARG A 162 -2.02 24.69 -7.95
CA ARG A 162 -1.31 23.41 -8.11
C ARG A 162 -1.48 22.75 -9.49
N HIS A 163 -2.67 22.87 -10.07
CA HIS A 163 -2.96 22.29 -11.39
C HIS A 163 -2.18 22.99 -12.51
N TRP A 164 -2.07 24.31 -12.42
CA TRP A 164 -1.25 25.09 -13.34
C TRP A 164 0.24 24.83 -13.14
N LEU A 165 0.68 24.63 -11.89
CA LEU A 165 2.05 24.23 -11.58
C LEU A 165 2.37 22.86 -12.16
N ASN A 166 1.46 21.89 -12.05
CA ASN A 166 1.63 20.56 -12.63
C ASN A 166 1.68 20.59 -14.16
N LEU A 167 0.80 21.39 -14.78
CA LEU A 167 0.82 21.58 -16.24
C LEU A 167 2.11 22.27 -16.69
N ALA A 168 2.55 23.32 -15.99
CA ALA A 168 3.80 24.00 -16.29
C ALA A 168 5.01 23.04 -16.15
N ALA A 169 5.05 22.24 -15.08
CA ALA A 169 6.09 21.25 -14.89
C ALA A 169 6.12 20.23 -16.04
N LEU A 170 4.95 19.74 -16.47
CA LEU A 170 4.85 18.82 -17.62
C LEU A 170 5.38 19.45 -18.91
N LEU A 171 4.96 20.69 -19.20
CA LEU A 171 5.41 21.40 -20.41
C LEU A 171 6.93 21.64 -20.39
N VAL A 172 7.49 22.00 -19.23
CA VAL A 172 8.93 22.20 -19.06
C VAL A 172 9.69 20.87 -19.22
N VAL A 173 9.18 19.77 -18.67
CA VAL A 173 9.76 18.43 -18.87
C VAL A 173 9.76 18.03 -20.33
N VAL A 174 8.68 18.28 -21.07
CA VAL A 174 8.61 18.00 -22.53
C VAL A 174 9.60 18.88 -23.28
N TRP A 175 9.70 20.17 -22.93
CA TRP A 175 10.68 21.09 -23.53
C TRP A 175 12.11 20.58 -23.35
N PHE A 176 12.52 20.27 -22.10
CA PHE A 176 13.86 19.76 -21.83
C PHE A 176 14.09 18.37 -22.45
N GLY A 177 13.05 17.56 -22.65
CA GLY A 177 13.12 16.32 -23.40
C GLY A 177 13.51 16.55 -24.86
N ARG A 178 12.93 17.57 -25.49
CA ARG A 178 13.30 17.99 -26.85
C ARG A 178 14.75 18.47 -26.90
N GLU A 179 15.16 19.33 -25.97
CA GLU A 179 16.55 19.82 -25.90
C GLU A 179 17.55 18.68 -25.67
N PHE A 180 17.17 17.70 -24.84
CA PHE A 180 17.97 16.50 -24.58
C PHE A 180 18.17 15.66 -25.84
N LEU A 181 17.11 15.41 -26.62
CA LEU A 181 17.18 14.64 -27.87
C LEU A 181 17.95 15.36 -28.97
N ASN A 182 17.98 16.69 -28.97
CA ASN A 182 18.71 17.51 -29.93
C ASN A 182 20.15 17.78 -29.52
N ALA A 183 20.59 17.30 -28.35
CA ALA A 183 21.95 17.50 -27.88
C ALA A 183 22.96 16.74 -28.76
N HIS A 184 24.02 17.42 -29.13
CA HIS A 184 25.05 16.85 -30.02
C HIS A 184 26.03 15.95 -29.33
N ASP A 185 26.21 16.13 -28.02
CA ASP A 185 27.11 15.35 -27.19
C ASP A 185 26.54 15.12 -25.77
N VAL A 186 27.19 14.25 -25.00
CA VAL A 186 26.79 13.90 -23.64
C VAL A 186 26.81 15.12 -22.71
N GLN A 187 27.76 16.03 -22.88
CA GLN A 187 27.84 17.23 -22.06
C GLN A 187 26.67 18.18 -22.31
N ALA A 188 26.32 18.41 -23.57
CA ALA A 188 25.20 19.28 -23.92
C ALA A 188 23.84 18.74 -23.44
N GLY A 189 23.65 17.42 -23.48
CA GLY A 189 22.44 16.77 -22.98
C GLY A 189 22.37 16.60 -21.46
N MET A 190 23.49 16.71 -20.75
CA MET A 190 23.51 16.53 -19.30
C MET A 190 22.71 17.61 -18.56
N LEU A 191 22.76 18.85 -18.98
CA LEU A 191 22.03 19.94 -18.35
C LEU A 191 20.50 19.76 -18.46
N PRO A 192 19.91 19.52 -19.65
CA PRO A 192 18.49 19.18 -19.77
C PRO A 192 18.06 17.98 -18.90
N LEU A 193 18.90 16.94 -18.87
CA LEU A 193 18.61 15.72 -18.10
C LEU A 193 18.60 15.98 -16.61
N VAL A 194 19.57 16.74 -16.07
CA VAL A 194 19.65 17.10 -14.66
C VAL A 194 18.49 18.01 -14.26
N VAL A 195 18.17 19.02 -15.10
CA VAL A 195 17.04 19.93 -14.83
C VAL A 195 15.72 19.17 -14.79
N MET A 196 15.49 18.28 -15.75
CA MET A 196 14.32 17.40 -15.73
C MET A 196 14.27 16.56 -14.45
N THR A 197 15.41 15.98 -14.04
CA THR A 197 15.48 15.15 -12.84
C THR A 197 15.10 15.95 -11.58
N VAL A 198 15.59 17.17 -11.46
CA VAL A 198 15.22 18.06 -10.33
C VAL A 198 13.72 18.37 -10.34
N ILE A 199 13.16 18.69 -11.50
CA ILE A 199 11.71 18.94 -11.64
C ILE A 199 10.92 17.69 -11.28
N ALA A 200 11.35 16.51 -11.71
CA ALA A 200 10.70 15.24 -11.38
C ALA A 200 10.74 14.93 -9.87
N LEU A 201 11.86 15.20 -9.20
CA LEU A 201 11.98 15.06 -7.76
C LEU A 201 11.03 16.01 -7.02
N LEU A 202 10.97 17.27 -7.41
CA LEU A 202 10.05 18.24 -6.82
C LEU A 202 8.58 17.88 -7.08
N PHE A 203 8.27 17.38 -8.27
CA PHE A 203 6.93 16.91 -8.61
C PHE A 203 6.50 15.72 -7.77
N GLY A 204 7.37 14.73 -7.55
CA GLY A 204 7.08 13.58 -6.69
C GLY A 204 6.81 13.99 -5.23
N VAL A 205 7.60 14.93 -4.70
CA VAL A 205 7.35 15.53 -3.38
C VAL A 205 5.98 16.20 -3.34
N HIS A 206 5.72 17.09 -4.29
CA HIS A 206 4.48 17.87 -4.35
C HIS A 206 3.24 16.96 -4.44
N MET A 207 3.29 15.94 -5.31
CA MET A 207 2.17 15.05 -5.55
C MET A 207 1.78 14.29 -4.27
N VAL A 208 2.73 13.70 -3.57
CA VAL A 208 2.44 12.90 -2.37
C VAL A 208 2.16 13.79 -1.15
N MET A 209 2.77 14.99 -1.07
CA MET A 209 2.43 15.96 -0.03
C MET A 209 0.97 16.43 -0.12
N ALA A 210 0.42 16.52 -1.32
CA ALA A 210 -0.96 16.92 -1.55
C ALA A 210 -2.01 15.87 -1.14
N ILE A 211 -1.60 14.62 -0.90
CA ILE A 211 -2.50 13.52 -0.55
C ILE A 211 -2.57 13.37 0.98
N GLY A 212 -3.78 13.19 1.50
CA GLY A 212 -4.03 13.02 2.93
C GLY A 212 -3.58 11.67 3.49
N GLY A 213 -3.39 11.58 4.80
CA GLY A 213 -3.01 10.34 5.49
C GLY A 213 -4.05 9.21 5.36
N ALA A 214 -5.32 9.55 5.20
CA ALA A 214 -6.40 8.58 4.98
C ALA A 214 -6.26 7.84 3.65
N ASP A 215 -5.72 8.51 2.62
CA ASP A 215 -5.58 7.96 1.27
C ASP A 215 -4.22 7.24 1.07
N MET A 216 -3.39 7.12 2.13
CA MET A 216 -2.08 6.46 2.05
C MET A 216 -2.11 5.02 1.54
N PRO A 217 -3.10 4.18 1.84
CA PRO A 217 -3.17 2.83 1.26
C PRO A 217 -3.18 2.85 -0.27
N VAL A 218 -3.93 3.78 -0.87
CA VAL A 218 -3.95 3.98 -2.34
C VAL A 218 -2.60 4.47 -2.84
N VAL A 219 -1.97 5.41 -2.11
CA VAL A 219 -0.65 5.95 -2.46
C VAL A 219 0.41 4.86 -2.50
N VAL A 220 0.45 3.98 -1.49
CA VAL A 220 1.40 2.85 -1.46
C VAL A 220 1.21 1.94 -2.67
N SER A 221 -0.03 1.62 -3.02
CA SER A 221 -0.34 0.81 -4.21
C SER A 221 0.04 1.52 -5.52
N MET A 222 -0.20 2.83 -5.62
CA MET A 222 0.17 3.64 -6.77
C MET A 222 1.70 3.73 -6.94
N LEU A 223 2.45 3.90 -5.84
CA LEU A 223 3.90 3.89 -5.85
C LEU A 223 4.47 2.51 -6.24
N ASN A 224 3.80 1.42 -5.87
CA ASN A 224 4.10 0.09 -6.38
C ASN A 224 3.97 0.04 -7.92
N SER A 225 2.90 0.61 -8.46
CA SER A 225 2.73 0.72 -9.92
C SER A 225 3.87 1.52 -10.56
N TYR A 226 4.22 2.67 -9.99
CA TYR A 226 5.31 3.51 -10.52
C TYR A 226 6.67 2.81 -10.46
N SER A 227 6.96 2.08 -9.37
CA SER A 227 8.19 1.30 -9.28
C SER A 227 8.23 0.17 -10.32
N GLY A 228 7.09 -0.45 -10.63
CA GLY A 228 6.96 -1.42 -11.71
C GLY A 228 7.28 -0.80 -13.08
N TRP A 229 6.71 0.35 -13.39
CA TRP A 229 7.00 1.06 -14.64
C TRP A 229 8.45 1.57 -14.71
N ALA A 230 9.03 1.98 -13.58
CA ALA A 230 10.45 2.32 -13.51
C ALA A 230 11.34 1.11 -13.82
N ALA A 231 11.00 -0.07 -13.30
CA ALA A 231 11.71 -1.31 -13.62
C ALA A 231 11.56 -1.70 -15.10
N ALA A 232 10.37 -1.53 -15.70
CA ALA A 232 10.16 -1.78 -17.12
C ALA A 232 11.00 -0.83 -17.98
N ALA A 233 11.02 0.48 -17.66
CA ALA A 233 11.85 1.46 -18.34
C ALA A 233 13.35 1.12 -18.24
N THR A 234 13.80 0.68 -17.05
CA THR A 234 15.17 0.18 -16.86
C THR A 234 15.44 -1.04 -17.74
N GLY A 235 14.45 -1.93 -17.88
CA GLY A 235 14.53 -3.08 -18.78
C GLY A 235 14.74 -2.69 -20.24
N PHE A 236 14.05 -1.67 -20.71
CA PHE A 236 14.26 -1.12 -22.05
C PHE A 236 15.69 -0.55 -22.20
N MET A 237 16.11 0.32 -21.29
CA MET A 237 17.47 0.89 -21.31
C MET A 237 18.58 -0.17 -21.33
N LEU A 238 18.39 -1.27 -20.61
CA LEU A 238 19.36 -2.36 -20.51
C LEU A 238 19.12 -3.48 -21.54
N SER A 239 18.10 -3.37 -22.39
CA SER A 239 17.63 -4.45 -23.28
C SER A 239 17.48 -5.79 -22.52
N ASN A 240 16.81 -5.74 -21.38
CA ASN A 240 16.57 -6.88 -20.51
C ASN A 240 15.09 -7.23 -20.49
N ASP A 241 14.71 -8.27 -21.23
CA ASP A 241 13.32 -8.69 -21.39
C ASP A 241 12.66 -9.09 -20.05
N LEU A 242 13.44 -9.68 -19.14
CA LEU A 242 12.93 -10.06 -17.83
C LEU A 242 12.47 -8.84 -17.01
N LEU A 243 13.26 -7.76 -17.00
CA LEU A 243 12.87 -6.51 -16.34
C LEU A 243 11.68 -5.85 -17.02
N ILE A 244 11.58 -5.90 -18.35
CA ILE A 244 10.44 -5.35 -19.08
C ILE A 244 9.17 -6.08 -18.66
N VAL A 245 9.16 -7.40 -18.71
CA VAL A 245 7.98 -8.22 -18.42
C VAL A 245 7.60 -8.11 -16.94
N THR A 246 8.55 -8.28 -16.03
CA THR A 246 8.26 -8.19 -14.59
C THR A 246 7.85 -6.79 -14.16
N GLY A 247 8.50 -5.77 -14.72
CA GLY A 247 8.13 -4.38 -14.48
C GLY A 247 6.72 -4.05 -14.98
N ALA A 248 6.34 -4.52 -16.17
CA ALA A 248 4.99 -4.35 -16.71
C ALA A 248 3.93 -5.09 -15.87
N LEU A 249 4.22 -6.30 -15.41
CA LEU A 249 3.33 -7.06 -14.53
C LEU A 249 3.09 -6.31 -13.20
N VAL A 250 4.16 -5.86 -12.54
CA VAL A 250 4.07 -5.13 -11.27
C VAL A 250 3.39 -3.77 -11.48
N GLY A 251 3.75 -3.05 -12.54
CA GLY A 251 3.15 -1.77 -12.89
C GLY A 251 1.64 -1.87 -13.12
N SER A 252 1.22 -2.86 -13.89
CA SER A 252 -0.20 -3.10 -14.19
C SER A 252 -0.96 -3.57 -12.96
N SER A 253 -0.42 -4.51 -12.19
CA SER A 253 -1.08 -5.02 -10.98
C SER A 253 -1.24 -3.92 -9.92
N GLY A 254 -0.22 -3.08 -9.73
CA GLY A 254 -0.30 -1.93 -8.84
C GLY A 254 -1.34 -0.90 -9.28
N ALA A 255 -1.49 -0.64 -10.58
CA ALA A 255 -2.52 0.25 -11.13
C ALA A 255 -3.93 -0.31 -10.90
N ILE A 256 -4.14 -1.60 -11.18
CA ILE A 256 -5.43 -2.29 -10.93
C ILE A 256 -5.77 -2.25 -9.45
N LEU A 257 -4.83 -2.56 -8.57
CA LEU A 257 -5.04 -2.53 -7.12
C LEU A 257 -5.39 -1.11 -6.64
N SER A 258 -4.69 -0.08 -7.16
CA SER A 258 -5.01 1.32 -6.83
C SER A 258 -6.41 1.71 -7.27
N TYR A 259 -6.85 1.24 -8.44
CA TYR A 259 -8.21 1.47 -8.93
C TYR A 259 -9.26 0.81 -8.02
N ILE A 260 -9.05 -0.46 -7.65
CA ILE A 260 -9.94 -1.19 -6.73
C ILE A 260 -10.03 -0.46 -5.38
N MET A 261 -8.90 -0.01 -4.84
CA MET A 261 -8.87 0.71 -3.57
C MET A 261 -9.53 2.10 -3.67
N CYS A 262 -9.36 2.81 -4.78
CA CYS A 262 -10.10 4.07 -5.00
C CYS A 262 -11.61 3.84 -4.98
N ASN A 263 -12.09 2.78 -5.64
CA ASN A 263 -13.50 2.43 -5.61
C ASN A 263 -13.98 2.08 -4.20
N ALA A 264 -13.19 1.31 -3.44
CA ALA A 264 -13.50 0.96 -2.06
C ALA A 264 -13.53 2.18 -1.11
N MET A 265 -12.91 3.29 -1.50
CA MET A 265 -12.93 4.56 -0.76
C MET A 265 -13.89 5.59 -1.37
N ASN A 266 -14.64 5.23 -2.39
CA ASN A 266 -15.44 6.15 -3.21
C ASN A 266 -14.64 7.39 -3.68
N ARG A 267 -13.41 7.16 -4.12
CA ARG A 267 -12.52 8.19 -4.67
C ARG A 267 -12.34 8.01 -6.17
N ASN A 268 -12.27 9.12 -6.88
CA ASN A 268 -11.94 9.06 -8.30
C ASN A 268 -10.45 8.74 -8.48
N PHE A 269 -10.14 7.67 -9.21
CA PHE A 269 -8.77 7.21 -9.44
C PHE A 269 -7.88 8.29 -10.09
N ILE A 270 -8.39 9.00 -11.10
CA ILE A 270 -7.64 10.06 -11.77
C ILE A 270 -7.35 11.22 -10.81
N SER A 271 -8.30 11.55 -9.93
CA SER A 271 -8.10 12.63 -8.95
C SER A 271 -7.02 12.31 -7.92
N VAL A 272 -6.87 11.05 -7.55
CA VAL A 272 -5.81 10.62 -6.63
C VAL A 272 -4.45 10.66 -7.31
N ILE A 273 -4.34 10.11 -8.55
CA ILE A 273 -3.10 10.15 -9.35
C ILE A 273 -2.63 11.58 -9.62
N ALA A 274 -3.56 12.47 -9.93
CA ALA A 274 -3.24 13.86 -10.24
C ALA A 274 -3.01 14.75 -9.00
N GLY A 275 -2.82 14.15 -7.82
CA GLY A 275 -2.61 14.91 -6.58
C GLY A 275 -3.84 15.68 -6.13
N GLY A 276 -5.04 15.08 -6.30
CA GLY A 276 -6.31 15.68 -5.90
C GLY A 276 -6.99 16.51 -6.99
N PHE A 277 -6.75 16.22 -8.27
CA PHE A 277 -7.58 16.71 -9.36
C PHE A 277 -9.03 16.24 -9.13
N GLY A 278 -9.94 17.16 -8.84
CA GLY A 278 -11.35 16.82 -8.64
C GLY A 278 -11.65 16.14 -7.30
N SER A 279 -10.72 16.01 -6.36
CA SER A 279 -11.13 15.99 -4.99
C SER A 279 -11.82 17.34 -4.78
N GLY A 280 -13.12 17.34 -4.89
CA GLY A 280 -13.87 18.11 -3.94
C GLY A 280 -13.28 17.66 -2.63
N GLY A 281 -12.13 18.25 -2.27
CA GLY A 281 -11.64 18.18 -0.94
C GLY A 281 -12.86 18.50 -0.17
N GLY A 282 -13.31 17.61 0.70
CA GLY A 282 -14.18 18.06 1.71
C GLY A 282 -13.50 19.31 2.21
N ALA A 283 -13.87 20.47 1.68
CA ALA A 283 -13.75 21.68 2.45
C ALA A 283 -14.17 21.20 3.83
N PRO A 284 -13.40 21.52 4.92
CA PRO A 284 -13.83 21.13 6.23
C PRO A 284 -15.32 21.47 6.21
N ALA A 285 -16.16 20.42 6.31
CA ALA A 285 -17.59 20.61 6.21
C ALA A 285 -17.83 21.83 7.09
N LYS A 286 -18.28 22.93 6.51
CA LYS A 286 -18.78 24.01 7.33
C LYS A 286 -19.67 23.26 8.29
N LYS A 287 -19.44 23.40 9.60
CA LYS A 287 -20.39 23.04 10.63
C LYS A 287 -21.68 23.78 10.28
N GLY A 288 -22.38 23.24 9.31
CA GLY A 288 -23.70 23.62 8.89
C GLY A 288 -24.56 22.48 9.31
N ASP A 289 -25.32 22.70 10.36
CA ASP A 289 -26.53 21.95 10.75
C ASP A 289 -26.55 20.43 10.41
N ALA A 290 -25.45 19.71 10.62
CA ALA A 290 -25.51 18.30 10.89
C ALA A 290 -26.29 18.19 12.20
N ALA A 291 -27.48 17.64 12.15
CA ALA A 291 -28.25 17.35 13.36
C ALA A 291 -27.29 16.67 14.34
N GLU A 292 -27.13 17.26 15.54
CA GLU A 292 -26.32 16.65 16.58
C GLU A 292 -26.75 15.20 16.67
N PRO A 293 -25.80 14.22 16.73
CA PRO A 293 -26.17 12.82 16.79
C PRO A 293 -27.10 12.63 17.98
N GLN A 294 -28.37 12.32 17.69
CA GLN A 294 -29.37 12.10 18.74
C GLN A 294 -29.15 10.66 19.25
N GLY A 295 -28.74 10.53 20.47
CA GLY A 295 -28.60 9.25 21.14
C GLY A 295 -27.65 9.36 22.33
N GLU A 296 -27.71 8.38 23.20
CA GLU A 296 -26.83 8.25 24.35
C GLU A 296 -25.77 7.20 24.06
N VAL A 297 -24.51 7.52 24.38
CA VAL A 297 -23.42 6.57 24.28
C VAL A 297 -23.49 5.61 25.47
N VAL A 298 -23.62 4.33 25.19
CA VAL A 298 -23.69 3.30 26.23
C VAL A 298 -22.32 2.63 26.37
N PRO A 299 -21.57 2.93 27.44
CA PRO A 299 -20.32 2.25 27.71
C PRO A 299 -20.56 0.82 28.18
N ILE A 300 -19.59 -0.04 27.93
CA ILE A 300 -19.57 -1.44 28.40
C ILE A 300 -18.21 -1.74 29.03
N SER A 301 -18.20 -2.60 30.05
CA SER A 301 -16.97 -3.09 30.67
C SER A 301 -16.41 -4.31 29.95
N ALA A 302 -15.13 -4.63 30.23
CA ALA A 302 -14.50 -5.84 29.68
C ALA A 302 -15.20 -7.13 30.16
N ALA A 303 -15.68 -7.15 31.41
CA ALA A 303 -16.41 -8.30 31.98
C ALA A 303 -17.75 -8.52 31.28
N GLU A 304 -18.54 -7.47 31.09
CA GLU A 304 -19.82 -7.54 30.37
C GLU A 304 -19.62 -7.91 28.90
N THR A 305 -18.54 -7.41 28.26
CA THR A 305 -18.16 -7.81 26.91
C THR A 305 -17.86 -9.31 26.83
N ALA A 306 -17.12 -9.85 27.80
CA ALA A 306 -16.82 -11.28 27.87
C ALA A 306 -18.09 -12.14 28.05
N GLU A 307 -19.06 -11.66 28.82
CA GLU A 307 -20.37 -12.34 28.99
C GLU A 307 -21.15 -12.37 27.66
N LEU A 308 -21.26 -11.24 26.99
CA LEU A 308 -21.92 -11.17 25.67
C LEU A 308 -21.27 -12.10 24.63
N LEU A 309 -19.93 -12.16 24.61
CA LEU A 309 -19.19 -13.05 23.71
C LEU A 309 -19.38 -14.52 24.06
N ARG A 310 -19.49 -14.85 25.35
CA ARG A 310 -19.69 -16.22 25.85
C ARG A 310 -21.08 -16.76 25.51
N GLU A 311 -22.09 -15.91 25.55
CA GLU A 311 -23.49 -16.27 25.27
C GLU A 311 -23.78 -16.28 23.76
N ALA A 312 -22.97 -15.62 22.95
CA ALA A 312 -23.12 -15.53 21.52
C ALA A 312 -22.93 -16.90 20.84
N LYS A 313 -23.69 -17.17 19.79
CA LYS A 313 -23.48 -18.30 18.88
C LYS A 313 -22.66 -17.90 17.65
N SER A 314 -22.80 -16.64 17.23
CA SER A 314 -22.12 -16.08 16.06
C SER A 314 -21.51 -14.73 16.41
N VAL A 315 -20.21 -14.61 16.22
CA VAL A 315 -19.42 -13.39 16.46
C VAL A 315 -18.66 -13.02 15.18
N ILE A 316 -18.78 -11.76 14.78
CA ILE A 316 -17.99 -11.20 13.69
C ILE A 316 -17.04 -10.14 14.25
N ILE A 317 -15.74 -10.32 14.06
CA ILE A 317 -14.71 -9.39 14.51
C ILE A 317 -14.28 -8.52 13.33
N VAL A 318 -14.30 -7.21 13.51
CA VAL A 318 -13.90 -6.20 12.52
C VAL A 318 -12.61 -5.55 12.98
N PRO A 319 -11.44 -6.00 12.46
CA PRO A 319 -10.18 -5.40 12.83
C PRO A 319 -9.93 -4.09 12.06
N GLY A 320 -9.35 -3.12 12.73
CA GLY A 320 -8.95 -1.85 12.14
C GLY A 320 -7.52 -1.48 12.52
N TYR A 321 -7.09 -0.29 12.07
CA TYR A 321 -5.72 0.19 12.30
C TYR A 321 -5.37 0.31 13.79
N GLY A 322 -6.34 0.62 14.64
CA GLY A 322 -6.13 0.68 16.09
C GLY A 322 -5.69 -0.65 16.70
N MET A 323 -6.14 -1.79 16.16
CA MET A 323 -5.65 -3.11 16.56
C MET A 323 -4.16 -3.25 16.24
N ALA A 324 -3.75 -2.80 15.05
CA ALA A 324 -2.35 -2.82 14.63
C ALA A 324 -1.47 -1.97 15.54
N VAL A 325 -1.88 -0.74 15.82
CA VAL A 325 -1.13 0.19 16.69
C VAL A 325 -0.94 -0.35 18.09
N ALA A 326 -1.97 -0.99 18.65
CA ALA A 326 -1.94 -1.61 19.97
C ALA A 326 -1.22 -2.97 19.96
N GLN A 327 -0.85 -3.52 18.80
CA GLN A 327 -0.30 -4.88 18.65
C GLN A 327 -1.17 -5.95 19.32
N ALA A 328 -2.49 -5.82 19.18
CA ALA A 328 -3.48 -6.64 19.85
C ALA A 328 -3.87 -7.90 19.09
N GLN A 329 -3.32 -8.15 17.89
CA GLN A 329 -3.67 -9.28 17.04
C GLN A 329 -3.50 -10.64 17.70
N HIS A 330 -2.49 -10.81 18.55
CA HIS A 330 -2.28 -12.06 19.27
C HIS A 330 -3.35 -12.32 20.33
N THR A 331 -3.72 -11.28 21.09
CA THR A 331 -4.81 -11.38 22.06
C THR A 331 -6.15 -11.66 21.38
N VAL A 332 -6.40 -11.03 20.22
CA VAL A 332 -7.60 -11.31 19.39
C VAL A 332 -7.64 -12.77 18.95
N TYR A 333 -6.50 -13.33 18.58
CA TYR A 333 -6.41 -14.75 18.23
C TYR A 333 -6.73 -15.65 19.42
N GLU A 334 -6.19 -15.37 20.62
CA GLU A 334 -6.51 -16.15 21.83
C GLU A 334 -8.00 -16.08 22.19
N ILE A 335 -8.62 -14.90 22.09
CA ILE A 335 -10.06 -14.74 22.27
C ILE A 335 -10.82 -15.60 21.26
N THR A 336 -10.42 -15.56 19.98
CA THR A 336 -11.02 -16.35 18.91
C THR A 336 -10.93 -17.84 19.19
N GLN A 337 -9.77 -18.35 19.63
CA GLN A 337 -9.60 -19.75 20.02
C GLN A 337 -10.51 -20.12 21.20
N THR A 338 -10.50 -19.30 22.26
CA THR A 338 -11.30 -19.56 23.46
C THR A 338 -12.79 -19.63 23.13
N LEU A 339 -13.29 -18.75 22.27
CA LEU A 339 -14.69 -18.75 21.84
C LEU A 339 -15.02 -19.96 20.97
N ARG A 340 -14.15 -20.31 20.01
CA ARG A 340 -14.34 -21.48 19.14
C ARG A 340 -14.32 -22.80 19.92
N GLU A 341 -13.49 -22.93 20.94
CA GLU A 341 -13.48 -24.08 21.86
C GLU A 341 -14.80 -24.23 22.63
N LYS A 342 -15.48 -23.11 22.89
CA LYS A 342 -16.81 -23.07 23.48
C LYS A 342 -17.96 -23.25 22.49
N GLY A 343 -17.65 -23.50 21.21
CA GLY A 343 -18.63 -23.74 20.15
C GLY A 343 -19.21 -22.49 19.48
N VAL A 344 -18.63 -21.31 19.76
CA VAL A 344 -19.02 -20.05 19.10
C VAL A 344 -18.45 -19.99 17.68
N ASN A 345 -19.29 -19.65 16.71
CA ASN A 345 -18.84 -19.39 15.33
C ASN A 345 -18.22 -18.00 15.25
N VAL A 346 -16.90 -17.92 15.17
CA VAL A 346 -16.16 -16.67 15.09
C VAL A 346 -15.61 -16.48 13.68
N ARG A 347 -15.90 -15.33 13.07
CA ARG A 347 -15.40 -14.93 11.76
C ARG A 347 -14.83 -13.51 11.83
N PHE A 348 -13.97 -13.18 10.88
CA PHE A 348 -13.40 -11.84 10.71
C PHE A 348 -13.96 -11.20 9.45
N ALA A 349 -14.30 -9.91 9.53
CA ALA A 349 -14.73 -9.11 8.40
C ALA A 349 -13.65 -8.08 8.06
N ILE A 350 -13.05 -8.22 6.89
CA ILE A 350 -11.96 -7.37 6.44
C ILE A 350 -12.47 -6.34 5.43
N HIS A 351 -12.28 -5.07 5.76
CA HIS A 351 -12.52 -4.00 4.81
C HIS A 351 -11.30 -3.80 3.90
N PRO A 352 -11.46 -3.59 2.57
CA PRO A 352 -10.34 -3.48 1.62
C PRO A 352 -9.31 -2.40 1.98
N VAL A 353 -9.74 -1.32 2.63
CA VAL A 353 -8.88 -0.20 3.02
C VAL A 353 -8.59 -0.15 4.52
N ALA A 354 -8.88 -1.22 5.26
CA ALA A 354 -8.52 -1.31 6.67
C ALA A 354 -7.00 -1.32 6.85
N GLY A 355 -6.48 -0.37 7.62
CA GLY A 355 -5.04 -0.24 7.86
C GLY A 355 -4.38 0.89 7.07
N ARG A 356 -3.10 0.71 6.72
CA ARG A 356 -2.27 1.69 5.99
C ARG A 356 -1.63 1.17 4.71
N MET A 357 -1.92 -0.08 4.35
CA MET A 357 -1.54 -0.69 3.08
C MET A 357 -2.60 -1.73 2.70
N PRO A 358 -2.69 -2.13 1.41
CA PRO A 358 -3.54 -3.23 1.00
C PRO A 358 -3.23 -4.51 1.79
N GLY A 359 -4.28 -5.19 2.27
CA GLY A 359 -4.14 -6.44 3.01
C GLY A 359 -3.48 -6.32 4.41
N HIS A 360 -3.38 -5.11 4.97
CA HIS A 360 -2.71 -4.90 6.25
C HIS A 360 -3.31 -5.76 7.38
N MET A 361 -4.63 -5.86 7.46
CA MET A 361 -5.29 -6.68 8.48
C MET A 361 -5.06 -8.16 8.24
N ASN A 362 -5.09 -8.61 7.00
CA ASN A 362 -4.83 -10.00 6.62
C ASN A 362 -3.43 -10.44 7.07
N VAL A 363 -2.41 -9.60 6.87
CA VAL A 363 -1.03 -9.86 7.29
C VAL A 363 -0.92 -9.99 8.82
N LEU A 364 -1.58 -9.09 9.56
CA LEU A 364 -1.56 -9.12 11.03
C LEU A 364 -2.27 -10.36 11.59
N LEU A 365 -3.40 -10.74 11.02
CA LEU A 365 -4.13 -11.95 11.41
C LEU A 365 -3.33 -13.21 11.07
N ALA A 366 -2.63 -13.22 9.92
CA ALA A 366 -1.73 -14.31 9.54
C ALA A 366 -0.54 -14.42 10.49
N GLU A 367 0.06 -13.29 10.91
CA GLU A 367 1.12 -13.26 11.94
C GLU A 367 0.64 -13.87 13.26
N ALA A 368 -0.58 -13.54 13.67
CA ALA A 368 -1.22 -14.09 14.86
C ALA A 368 -1.69 -15.55 14.68
N LYS A 369 -1.52 -16.15 13.52
CA LYS A 369 -1.93 -17.52 13.18
C LYS A 369 -3.44 -17.76 13.18
N VAL A 370 -4.23 -16.73 12.91
CA VAL A 370 -5.67 -16.89 12.67
C VAL A 370 -5.89 -17.78 11.45
N PRO A 371 -6.75 -18.81 11.53
CA PRO A 371 -7.06 -19.67 10.38
C PRO A 371 -7.67 -18.85 9.22
N TYR A 372 -7.25 -19.15 8.00
CA TYR A 372 -7.67 -18.38 6.82
C TYR A 372 -9.14 -18.56 6.46
N ASP A 373 -9.71 -19.71 6.78
CA ASP A 373 -11.11 -20.08 6.51
C ASP A 373 -12.13 -19.23 7.26
N ILE A 374 -11.72 -18.51 8.29
CA ILE A 374 -12.57 -17.60 9.06
C ILE A 374 -12.31 -16.11 8.78
N VAL A 375 -11.37 -15.78 7.91
CA VAL A 375 -11.05 -14.40 7.51
C VAL A 375 -11.72 -14.14 6.16
N MET A 376 -12.75 -13.31 6.18
CA MET A 376 -13.62 -13.06 5.03
C MET A 376 -13.52 -11.60 4.58
N GLU A 377 -13.56 -11.39 3.28
CA GLU A 377 -13.61 -10.06 2.70
C GLU A 377 -15.02 -9.45 2.87
N MET A 378 -15.07 -8.13 2.81
CA MET A 378 -16.32 -7.36 3.03
C MET A 378 -17.48 -7.88 2.17
N ASP A 379 -17.22 -8.14 0.89
CA ASP A 379 -18.26 -8.58 -0.06
C ASP A 379 -18.83 -9.97 0.25
N GLU A 380 -18.05 -10.79 0.97
CA GLU A 380 -18.45 -12.14 1.37
C GLU A 380 -19.27 -12.16 2.66
N ILE A 381 -19.04 -11.20 3.57
CA ILE A 381 -19.56 -11.27 4.94
C ILE A 381 -20.57 -10.15 5.26
N ASN A 382 -20.66 -9.11 4.45
CA ASN A 382 -21.47 -7.93 4.80
C ASN A 382 -22.97 -8.25 4.94
N GLU A 383 -23.45 -9.23 4.18
CA GLU A 383 -24.84 -9.70 4.26
C GLU A 383 -25.12 -10.56 5.51
N ASP A 384 -24.09 -11.04 6.20
CA ASP A 384 -24.22 -11.93 7.37
C ASP A 384 -24.36 -11.19 8.71
N PHE A 385 -24.15 -9.88 8.74
CA PHE A 385 -24.27 -9.11 9.99
C PHE A 385 -25.63 -9.23 10.67
N PRO A 386 -26.77 -9.28 9.99
CA PRO A 386 -28.08 -9.48 10.63
C PRO A 386 -28.19 -10.80 11.42
N ASP A 387 -27.45 -11.82 11.02
CA ASP A 387 -27.43 -13.13 11.69
C ASP A 387 -26.36 -13.23 12.79
N ALA A 388 -25.53 -12.22 12.95
CA ALA A 388 -24.51 -12.17 14.01
C ALA A 388 -25.12 -11.73 15.33
N ASP A 389 -24.81 -12.46 16.39
CA ASP A 389 -25.21 -12.06 17.75
C ASP A 389 -24.38 -10.87 18.23
N VAL A 390 -23.07 -10.88 17.94
CA VAL A 390 -22.15 -9.81 18.31
C VAL A 390 -21.26 -9.44 17.13
N ALA A 391 -21.18 -8.16 16.81
CA ALA A 391 -20.16 -7.59 15.93
C ALA A 391 -19.18 -6.76 16.77
N MET A 392 -17.92 -7.18 16.82
CA MET A 392 -16.90 -6.54 17.64
C MET A 392 -15.91 -5.77 16.77
N VAL A 393 -15.93 -4.45 16.87
CA VAL A 393 -15.04 -3.54 16.10
C VAL A 393 -13.83 -3.19 16.95
N ILE A 394 -12.64 -3.45 16.43
CA ILE A 394 -11.38 -3.23 17.16
C ILE A 394 -10.54 -2.19 16.43
N GLY A 395 -10.62 -0.93 16.88
CA GLY A 395 -9.77 0.15 16.39
C GLY A 395 -10.07 0.57 14.95
N ALA A 396 -11.33 0.50 14.53
CA ALA A 396 -11.85 1.05 13.28
C ALA A 396 -12.86 2.16 13.56
N ASN A 397 -13.07 3.04 12.59
CA ASN A 397 -14.06 4.12 12.65
C ASN A 397 -14.77 4.31 11.30
N ASP A 398 -14.11 4.86 10.30
CA ASP A 398 -14.73 5.28 9.05
C ASP A 398 -15.29 4.09 8.25
N ILE A 399 -14.65 2.94 8.32
CA ILE A 399 -15.06 1.71 7.62
C ILE A 399 -16.33 1.03 8.19
N VAL A 400 -16.80 1.51 9.33
CA VAL A 400 -18.04 1.05 10.01
C VAL A 400 -19.00 2.21 10.26
N ASN A 401 -18.90 3.29 9.51
CA ASN A 401 -19.67 4.51 9.71
C ASN A 401 -20.93 4.53 8.85
N PRO A 402 -22.14 4.51 9.44
CA PRO A 402 -23.41 4.55 8.71
C PRO A 402 -23.57 5.82 7.85
N SER A 403 -22.91 6.94 8.19
CA SER A 403 -23.01 8.17 7.41
C SER A 403 -22.56 8.00 5.95
N ALA A 404 -21.77 6.97 5.65
CA ALA A 404 -21.40 6.64 4.28
C ALA A 404 -22.59 6.26 3.41
N LEU A 405 -23.62 5.68 4.00
CA LEU A 405 -24.85 5.24 3.31
C LEU A 405 -26.03 6.18 3.57
N GLU A 406 -26.12 6.76 4.77
CA GLU A 406 -27.29 7.49 5.25
C GLU A 406 -27.21 9.00 4.97
N ASP A 407 -26.01 9.58 4.85
CA ASP A 407 -25.79 11.01 4.66
C ASP A 407 -25.09 11.34 3.33
N PRO A 408 -25.84 11.80 2.30
CA PRO A 408 -25.25 12.18 1.01
C PRO A 408 -24.28 13.38 1.09
N ALA A 409 -24.35 14.19 2.16
CA ALA A 409 -23.47 15.33 2.36
C ALA A 409 -22.17 14.97 3.12
N SER A 410 -22.08 13.75 3.61
CA SER A 410 -20.90 13.25 4.32
C SER A 410 -19.68 13.20 3.39
N PRO A 411 -18.49 13.57 3.87
CA PRO A 411 -17.23 13.40 3.14
C PRO A 411 -16.93 11.94 2.73
N ILE A 412 -17.56 10.96 3.38
CA ILE A 412 -17.45 9.53 3.10
C ILE A 412 -18.68 8.97 2.37
N ALA A 413 -19.60 9.82 1.91
CA ALA A 413 -20.82 9.39 1.20
C ALA A 413 -20.49 8.47 0.02
N GLY A 414 -21.21 7.35 -0.08
CA GLY A 414 -21.02 6.34 -1.11
C GLY A 414 -19.83 5.40 -0.90
N MET A 415 -19.05 5.57 0.17
CA MET A 415 -18.02 4.61 0.55
C MET A 415 -18.67 3.29 0.99
N PRO A 416 -18.28 2.14 0.43
CA PRO A 416 -18.69 0.86 0.97
C PRO A 416 -18.21 0.72 2.41
N VAL A 417 -19.06 0.22 3.29
CA VAL A 417 -18.75 0.07 4.72
C VAL A 417 -19.23 -1.28 5.24
N LEU A 418 -18.63 -1.76 6.32
CA LEU A 418 -19.10 -2.93 7.04
C LEU A 418 -20.29 -2.54 7.91
N GLU A 419 -21.44 -3.12 7.66
CA GLU A 419 -22.72 -2.74 8.25
C GLU A 419 -22.94 -3.38 9.64
N VAL A 420 -21.99 -3.18 10.54
CA VAL A 420 -21.95 -3.79 11.89
C VAL A 420 -23.18 -3.49 12.75
N TRP A 421 -23.87 -2.38 12.48
CA TRP A 421 -25.09 -2.00 13.20
C TRP A 421 -26.31 -2.89 12.91
N LYS A 422 -26.18 -3.76 11.90
CA LYS A 422 -27.23 -4.77 11.59
C LYS A 422 -27.13 -5.99 12.50
N ALA A 423 -26.00 -6.21 13.20
CA ALA A 423 -25.89 -7.26 14.19
C ALA A 423 -26.81 -7.02 15.40
N LYS A 424 -27.14 -8.06 16.14
CA LYS A 424 -27.98 -7.90 17.35
C LYS A 424 -27.35 -6.96 18.36
N THR A 425 -26.03 -7.07 18.56
CA THR A 425 -25.25 -6.14 19.39
C THR A 425 -23.96 -5.80 18.67
N SER A 426 -23.64 -4.52 18.55
CA SER A 426 -22.32 -4.06 18.11
C SER A 426 -21.52 -3.55 19.30
N ILE A 427 -20.25 -3.93 19.37
CA ILE A 427 -19.30 -3.47 20.40
C ILE A 427 -18.17 -2.75 19.66
N VAL A 428 -18.01 -1.46 19.93
CA VAL A 428 -16.92 -0.67 19.32
C VAL A 428 -15.87 -0.35 20.36
N MET A 429 -14.65 -0.78 20.10
CA MET A 429 -13.51 -0.51 20.96
C MET A 429 -12.75 0.71 20.45
N LYS A 430 -12.69 1.75 21.27
CA LYS A 430 -11.96 3.00 21.01
C LYS A 430 -11.33 3.56 22.27
N ARG A 431 -10.27 4.37 22.12
CA ARG A 431 -9.69 5.09 23.25
C ARG A 431 -10.56 6.27 23.71
N SER A 432 -11.25 6.91 22.77
CA SER A 432 -12.07 8.10 23.01
C SER A 432 -13.08 8.30 21.88
N MET A 433 -13.98 9.26 22.03
CA MET A 433 -14.97 9.64 21.02
C MET A 433 -14.38 10.46 19.83
N ALA A 434 -13.07 10.64 19.77
CA ALA A 434 -12.45 11.36 18.67
C ALA A 434 -12.83 10.77 17.30
N SER A 435 -13.05 11.64 16.29
CA SER A 435 -13.34 11.25 14.92
C SER A 435 -12.19 10.45 14.29
N GLY A 436 -12.48 9.69 13.24
CA GLY A 436 -11.50 8.96 12.45
C GLY A 436 -10.67 9.87 11.53
N TYR A 437 -9.98 9.26 10.58
CA TYR A 437 -9.15 10.00 9.60
C TYR A 437 -9.96 10.92 8.70
N ALA A 438 -11.20 10.54 8.37
CA ALA A 438 -12.10 11.35 7.57
C ALA A 438 -12.61 12.60 8.32
N GLY A 439 -12.43 12.66 9.63
CA GLY A 439 -12.90 13.78 10.47
C GLY A 439 -14.42 13.86 10.59
N VAL A 440 -15.12 12.74 10.34
CA VAL A 440 -16.58 12.63 10.35
C VAL A 440 -17.02 11.98 11.66
N ASP A 441 -18.09 12.48 12.25
CA ASP A 441 -18.74 11.85 13.39
C ASP A 441 -19.37 10.51 12.95
N ASN A 442 -19.40 9.55 13.86
CA ASN A 442 -19.91 8.23 13.55
C ASN A 442 -21.22 7.95 14.32
N PRO A 443 -22.38 7.99 13.62
CA PRO A 443 -23.68 7.72 14.23
C PRO A 443 -23.81 6.31 14.84
N LEU A 444 -22.95 5.36 14.42
CA LEU A 444 -22.93 4.03 15.00
C LEU A 444 -22.81 4.07 16.52
N PHE A 445 -22.04 5.00 17.07
CA PHE A 445 -21.76 5.06 18.50
C PHE A 445 -23.00 5.38 19.35
N TYR A 446 -24.04 5.94 18.74
CA TYR A 446 -25.30 6.36 19.36
C TYR A 446 -26.46 5.40 19.07
N LYS A 447 -26.23 4.33 18.29
CA LYS A 447 -27.30 3.36 17.99
C LYS A 447 -27.63 2.54 19.25
N GLU A 448 -28.90 2.22 19.44
CA GLU A 448 -29.44 1.52 20.63
C GLU A 448 -28.77 0.16 20.89
N ASN A 449 -28.40 -0.55 19.83
CA ASN A 449 -27.73 -1.85 19.89
C ASN A 449 -26.21 -1.75 19.95
N ASN A 450 -25.64 -0.54 20.01
CA ASN A 450 -24.18 -0.36 20.12
C ASN A 450 -23.74 -0.18 21.56
N ARG A 451 -22.55 -0.71 21.85
CA ARG A 451 -21.85 -0.56 23.14
C ARG A 451 -20.44 -0.07 22.88
N MET A 452 -19.97 0.84 23.71
CA MET A 452 -18.62 1.41 23.58
C MET A 452 -17.70 0.84 24.65
N LEU A 453 -16.68 0.10 24.24
CA LEU A 453 -15.61 -0.38 25.11
C LEU A 453 -14.43 0.58 25.04
N PHE A 454 -14.35 1.51 25.99
CA PHE A 454 -13.32 2.53 26.02
C PHE A 454 -12.03 2.03 26.64
N GLY A 455 -10.91 2.30 25.98
CA GLY A 455 -9.58 2.00 26.47
C GLY A 455 -8.56 1.69 25.38
N ASP A 456 -7.34 1.37 25.81
CA ASP A 456 -6.33 0.84 24.91
C ASP A 456 -6.74 -0.56 24.43
N ALA A 457 -6.66 -0.82 23.11
CA ALA A 457 -7.20 -2.05 22.55
C ALA A 457 -6.55 -3.30 23.15
N LYS A 458 -5.21 -3.30 23.31
CA LYS A 458 -4.53 -4.47 23.89
C LYS A 458 -4.92 -4.70 25.33
N LYS A 459 -4.91 -3.65 26.15
CA LYS A 459 -5.27 -3.75 27.57
C LYS A 459 -6.69 -4.26 27.76
N MET A 460 -7.66 -3.67 27.03
CA MET A 460 -9.06 -4.05 27.16
C MET A 460 -9.30 -5.48 26.66
N LEU A 461 -8.64 -5.90 25.59
CA LEU A 461 -8.74 -7.27 25.09
C LEU A 461 -8.09 -8.29 26.02
N ASP A 462 -6.98 -7.94 26.69
CA ASP A 462 -6.36 -8.79 27.70
C ASP A 462 -7.31 -8.98 28.91
N GLU A 463 -8.04 -7.93 29.31
CA GLU A 463 -9.07 -8.01 30.36
C GLU A 463 -10.28 -8.87 29.93
N VAL A 464 -10.75 -8.71 28.67
CA VAL A 464 -11.81 -9.54 28.10
C VAL A 464 -11.39 -11.01 28.05
N LEU A 465 -10.16 -11.29 27.61
CA LEU A 465 -9.62 -12.65 27.57
C LEU A 465 -9.53 -13.26 28.97
N GLY A 466 -9.07 -12.50 29.95
CA GLY A 466 -9.05 -12.92 31.35
C GLY A 466 -10.44 -13.31 31.88
N ALA A 467 -11.44 -12.48 31.59
CA ALA A 467 -12.84 -12.75 31.95
C ALA A 467 -13.47 -13.93 31.19
N LEU A 468 -13.02 -14.22 29.97
CA LEU A 468 -13.48 -15.39 29.20
C LEU A 468 -12.91 -16.71 29.70
N LYS A 469 -11.70 -16.69 30.26
CA LYS A 469 -10.99 -17.86 30.79
C LYS A 469 -11.42 -18.20 32.24
N GLY A 470 -11.90 -17.22 33.01
CA GLY A 470 -12.46 -17.39 34.33
C GLY A 470 -13.91 -17.82 34.28
#